data_8a44acd75410c4f558c6b171a137dbd1
#
_entry.id   8a44acd75410c4f558c6b171a137dbd1
#
_cell.length_a   1.000
_cell.length_b   1.000
_cell.length_c   1.000
_cell.angle_alpha   90.00
_cell.angle_beta   90.00
_cell.angle_gamma   90.00
#
_symmetry.space_group_name_H-M   'P 1'
#
loop_
_entity.id
_entity.type
_entity.pdbx_description
1 polymer ?
#
loop_
_entity_poly.entity_id
_entity_poly.type
_entity_poly.pdbx_seq_one_letter_code
_entity_poly.pdbx_strand_id
1 'polypeptide(L)'
;MNKFIFLAIFAAVSLHAAGCDTSWLQKDCDAGDFESCDNLGLAYIGIKLEECDLDKNYEKAFALFKKACDGKYVRACVNLGVAYRKGEGVKKDEPKAAKLYQKACDGGYLLGCANLGSLYEQGFGVKKDAKKAGKIWRKACEAKDGMSCFNLGVLYYNAMLGEKDVTSAKNYLQKACAYGWKDGCDAEEAIEKAVKR
;
A
#
# COMPACT_ATOMS: atom_id res chain seq x y z
N MET A 1 5.70 -70.48 14.69
CA MET A 1 6.58 -69.35 14.34
C MET A 1 5.81 -68.49 13.31
N ASN A 2 5.01 -67.53 13.79
CA ASN A 2 4.18 -66.67 12.96
C ASN A 2 4.92 -65.36 12.69
N LYS A 3 5.28 -65.13 11.44
CA LYS A 3 5.77 -63.83 10.99
C LYS A 3 4.55 -62.92 10.70
N PHE A 4 4.28 -61.99 11.56
CA PHE A 4 3.36 -60.89 11.27
C PHE A 4 4.10 -59.87 10.37
N ILE A 5 3.70 -59.83 9.10
CA ILE A 5 4.11 -58.79 8.19
C ILE A 5 3.20 -57.58 8.47
N PHE A 6 3.75 -56.54 9.12
CA PHE A 6 3.10 -55.24 9.20
C PHE A 6 3.21 -54.54 7.84
N LEU A 7 2.13 -54.59 7.07
CA LEU A 7 1.94 -53.71 5.94
C LEU A 7 1.69 -52.30 6.48
N ALA A 8 2.72 -51.48 6.53
CA ALA A 8 2.54 -50.06 6.73
C ALA A 8 1.91 -49.46 5.45
N ILE A 9 0.61 -49.31 5.44
CA ILE A 9 -0.09 -48.52 4.42
C ILE A 9 0.30 -47.06 4.70
N PHE A 10 1.33 -46.61 3.99
CA PHE A 10 1.53 -45.17 3.84
C PHE A 10 0.36 -44.63 3.02
N ALA A 11 -0.68 -44.19 3.70
CA ALA A 11 -1.62 -43.28 3.11
C ALA A 11 -0.84 -41.98 2.83
N ALA A 12 -0.37 -41.85 1.60
CA ALA A 12 0.01 -40.56 1.07
C ALA A 12 -1.26 -39.71 1.06
N VAL A 13 -1.50 -39.02 2.16
CA VAL A 13 -2.45 -37.92 2.19
C VAL A 13 -1.87 -36.91 1.21
N SER A 14 -2.46 -36.88 0.03
CA SER A 14 -2.24 -35.81 -0.95
C SER A 14 -2.65 -34.52 -0.29
N LEU A 15 -1.68 -33.83 0.28
CA LEU A 15 -1.81 -32.49 0.88
C LEU A 15 -1.96 -31.41 -0.24
N HIS A 16 -2.72 -31.68 -1.28
CA HIS A 16 -2.88 -30.80 -2.44
C HIS A 16 -4.33 -30.46 -2.74
N ALA A 17 -5.19 -30.33 -1.74
CA ALA A 17 -6.52 -29.75 -1.92
C ALA A 17 -7.16 -29.31 -0.59
N ALA A 18 -6.42 -28.80 0.37
CA ALA A 18 -7.03 -27.94 1.35
C ALA A 18 -7.17 -26.57 0.67
N GLY A 19 -8.28 -26.37 -0.05
CA GLY A 19 -8.65 -25.08 -0.59
C GLY A 19 -8.54 -24.04 0.53
N CYS A 20 -8.00 -22.88 0.20
CA CYS A 20 -7.89 -21.76 1.09
C CYS A 20 -9.25 -21.49 1.77
N ASP A 21 -9.38 -21.85 3.05
CA ASP A 21 -10.60 -21.56 3.80
C ASP A 21 -10.57 -20.14 4.37
N THR A 22 -11.21 -19.23 3.67
CA THR A 22 -11.40 -17.85 4.11
C THR A 22 -12.79 -17.60 4.68
N SER A 23 -13.55 -18.67 5.00
CA SER A 23 -14.93 -18.57 5.49
C SER A 23 -15.00 -17.80 6.82
N TRP A 24 -13.97 -17.90 7.65
CA TRP A 24 -13.85 -17.18 8.89
C TRP A 24 -13.70 -15.66 8.66
N LEU A 25 -12.86 -15.22 7.69
CA LEU A 25 -12.75 -13.81 7.31
C LEU A 25 -14.07 -13.27 6.76
N GLN A 26 -14.77 -14.06 5.94
CA GLN A 26 -16.08 -13.68 5.42
C GLN A 26 -17.09 -13.52 6.56
N LYS A 27 -17.13 -14.46 7.50
CA LYS A 27 -18.02 -14.42 8.67
C LYS A 27 -17.75 -13.21 9.55
N ASP A 28 -16.49 -12.93 9.84
CA ASP A 28 -16.09 -11.80 10.69
C ASP A 28 -16.36 -10.47 9.98
N CYS A 29 -16.07 -10.39 8.68
CA CYS A 29 -16.44 -9.24 7.85
C CYS A 29 -17.96 -8.99 7.86
N ASP A 30 -18.77 -10.04 7.79
CA ASP A 30 -20.23 -9.90 7.82
C ASP A 30 -20.75 -9.53 9.21
N ALA A 31 -20.03 -9.89 10.25
CA ALA A 31 -20.28 -9.46 11.62
C ALA A 31 -19.85 -8.00 11.90
N GLY A 32 -19.20 -7.33 10.92
CA GLY A 32 -18.79 -5.93 11.02
C GLY A 32 -17.34 -5.72 11.41
N ASP A 33 -16.51 -6.76 11.41
CA ASP A 33 -15.07 -6.62 11.48
C ASP A 33 -14.51 -6.15 10.13
N PHE A 34 -14.26 -4.85 10.03
CA PHE A 34 -13.81 -4.21 8.79
C PHE A 34 -12.34 -4.51 8.45
N GLU A 35 -11.54 -4.92 9.41
CA GLU A 35 -10.20 -5.43 9.14
C GLU A 35 -10.25 -6.76 8.41
N SER A 36 -11.12 -7.68 8.83
CA SER A 36 -11.37 -8.94 8.13
C SER A 36 -11.90 -8.72 6.71
N CYS A 37 -12.76 -7.71 6.50
CA CYS A 37 -13.17 -7.32 5.15
C CYS A 37 -12.00 -6.89 4.27
N ASP A 38 -11.11 -6.03 4.80
CA ASP A 38 -9.94 -5.55 4.05
C ASP A 38 -8.96 -6.69 3.75
N ASN A 39 -8.69 -7.56 4.73
CA ASN A 39 -7.81 -8.72 4.57
C ASN A 39 -8.36 -9.71 3.52
N LEU A 40 -9.65 -9.99 3.53
CA LEU A 40 -10.29 -10.83 2.53
C LEU A 40 -10.21 -10.19 1.13
N GLY A 41 -10.37 -8.87 1.04
CA GLY A 41 -10.19 -8.12 -0.21
C GLY A 41 -8.75 -8.23 -0.74
N LEU A 42 -7.75 -8.15 0.14
CA LEU A 42 -6.34 -8.34 -0.22
C LEU A 42 -6.07 -9.75 -0.74
N ALA A 43 -6.68 -10.78 -0.15
CA ALA A 43 -6.57 -12.15 -0.65
C ALA A 43 -7.13 -12.28 -2.07
N TYR A 44 -8.27 -11.65 -2.37
CA TYR A 44 -8.86 -11.65 -3.73
C TYR A 44 -8.05 -10.87 -4.78
N ILE A 45 -7.09 -10.05 -4.40
CA ILE A 45 -6.15 -9.44 -5.36
C ILE A 45 -4.82 -10.19 -5.45
N GLY A 46 -4.69 -11.33 -4.76
CA GLY A 46 -3.52 -12.21 -4.80
C GLY A 46 -2.43 -11.80 -3.82
N ILE A 47 -2.76 -11.04 -2.77
CA ILE A 47 -1.87 -10.85 -1.63
C ILE A 47 -2.09 -12.04 -0.70
N LYS A 48 -1.07 -12.89 -0.58
CA LYS A 48 -1.16 -14.13 0.21
C LYS A 48 -1.45 -13.82 1.68
N LEU A 49 -2.46 -14.48 2.20
CA LEU A 49 -2.71 -14.59 3.63
C LEU A 49 -2.15 -15.95 4.06
N GLU A 50 -0.99 -15.95 4.73
CA GLU A 50 -0.25 -17.17 5.09
C GLU A 50 0.04 -18.03 3.85
N GLU A 51 -0.44 -19.27 3.79
CA GLU A 51 -0.28 -20.16 2.63
C GLU A 51 -1.51 -20.16 1.69
N CYS A 52 -2.41 -19.19 1.84
CA CYS A 52 -3.69 -19.11 1.16
C CYS A 52 -3.56 -18.34 -0.16
N ASP A 53 -3.83 -18.98 -1.27
CA ASP A 53 -3.83 -18.38 -2.60
C ASP A 53 -5.24 -18.52 -3.19
N LEU A 54 -6.01 -17.43 -3.18
CA LEU A 54 -7.34 -17.38 -3.78
C LEU A 54 -7.26 -17.03 -5.27
N ASP A 55 -8.19 -17.55 -6.04
CA ASP A 55 -8.39 -17.05 -7.40
C ASP A 55 -8.69 -15.56 -7.38
N LYS A 56 -7.94 -14.80 -8.17
CA LYS A 56 -8.08 -13.34 -8.24
C LYS A 56 -9.48 -12.94 -8.68
N ASN A 57 -10.09 -12.08 -7.88
CA ASN A 57 -11.41 -11.52 -8.17
C ASN A 57 -11.46 -10.06 -7.72
N TYR A 58 -11.16 -9.15 -8.63
CA TYR A 58 -11.09 -7.73 -8.34
C TYR A 58 -12.45 -7.11 -7.98
N GLU A 59 -13.58 -7.64 -8.50
CA GLU A 59 -14.92 -7.18 -8.17
C GLU A 59 -15.26 -7.50 -6.71
N LYS A 60 -14.95 -8.70 -6.25
CA LYS A 60 -15.11 -9.07 -4.83
C LYS A 60 -14.22 -8.24 -3.94
N ALA A 61 -12.94 -8.07 -4.31
CA ALA A 61 -12.00 -7.25 -3.57
C ALA A 61 -12.50 -5.80 -3.45
N PHE A 62 -12.96 -5.20 -4.55
CA PHE A 62 -13.53 -3.87 -4.56
C PHE A 62 -14.73 -3.73 -3.61
N ALA A 63 -15.67 -4.68 -3.62
CA ALA A 63 -16.83 -4.66 -2.74
C ALA A 63 -16.42 -4.74 -1.26
N LEU A 64 -15.44 -5.57 -0.94
CA LEU A 64 -14.91 -5.73 0.41
C LEU A 64 -14.17 -4.48 0.90
N PHE A 65 -13.28 -3.91 0.08
CA PHE A 65 -12.61 -2.64 0.39
C PHE A 65 -13.61 -1.51 0.58
N LYS A 66 -14.67 -1.48 -0.24
CA LYS A 66 -15.72 -0.48 -0.10
C LYS A 66 -16.45 -0.64 1.24
N LYS A 67 -16.87 -1.86 1.60
CA LYS A 67 -17.51 -2.16 2.88
C LYS A 67 -16.62 -1.73 4.06
N ALA A 68 -15.34 -2.07 4.02
CA ALA A 68 -14.38 -1.72 5.07
C ALA A 68 -14.13 -0.20 5.18
N CYS A 69 -13.93 0.49 4.04
CA CYS A 69 -13.72 1.94 4.02
C CYS A 69 -14.96 2.72 4.48
N ASP A 70 -16.17 2.28 4.10
CA ASP A 70 -17.42 2.86 4.57
C ASP A 70 -17.59 2.66 6.09
N GLY A 71 -17.15 1.52 6.61
CA GLY A 71 -17.05 1.21 8.03
C GLY A 71 -15.93 1.95 8.79
N LYS A 72 -15.29 2.94 8.17
CA LYS A 72 -14.22 3.79 8.74
C LYS A 72 -12.88 3.07 8.96
N TYR A 73 -12.66 1.90 8.38
CA TYR A 73 -11.34 1.29 8.37
C TYR A 73 -10.46 1.98 7.32
N VAL A 74 -9.69 2.95 7.75
CA VAL A 74 -9.00 3.91 6.86
C VAL A 74 -7.95 3.26 5.94
N ARG A 75 -7.35 2.12 6.33
CA ARG A 75 -6.46 1.34 5.47
C ARG A 75 -7.18 0.88 4.21
N ALA A 76 -8.40 0.36 4.34
CA ALA A 76 -9.21 -0.07 3.20
C ALA A 76 -9.56 1.07 2.24
N CYS A 77 -9.62 2.32 2.72
CA CYS A 77 -9.82 3.46 1.82
C CYS A 77 -8.65 3.64 0.84
N VAL A 78 -7.41 3.30 1.24
CA VAL A 78 -6.28 3.29 0.31
C VAL A 78 -6.44 2.18 -0.73
N ASN A 79 -6.79 0.95 -0.31
CA ASN A 79 -6.99 -0.17 -1.23
C ASN A 79 -8.13 0.13 -2.22
N LEU A 80 -9.23 0.69 -1.75
CA LEU A 80 -10.33 1.16 -2.59
C LEU A 80 -9.88 2.27 -3.57
N GLY A 81 -9.05 3.20 -3.11
CA GLY A 81 -8.46 4.24 -3.94
C GLY A 81 -7.57 3.67 -5.05
N VAL A 82 -6.77 2.65 -4.75
CA VAL A 82 -5.96 1.92 -5.74
C VAL A 82 -6.86 1.25 -6.78
N ALA A 83 -7.94 0.58 -6.36
CA ALA A 83 -8.90 -0.04 -7.25
C ALA A 83 -9.52 0.97 -8.23
N TYR A 84 -9.97 2.13 -7.75
CA TYR A 84 -10.45 3.20 -8.64
C TYR A 84 -9.36 3.76 -9.55
N ARG A 85 -8.14 3.94 -9.07
CA ARG A 85 -7.04 4.49 -9.89
C ARG A 85 -6.63 3.56 -11.02
N LYS A 86 -6.64 2.25 -10.77
CA LYS A 86 -6.27 1.23 -11.76
C LYS A 86 -7.45 0.75 -12.61
N GLY A 87 -8.69 0.85 -12.11
CA GLY A 87 -9.86 0.25 -12.73
C GLY A 87 -9.98 -1.25 -12.40
N GLU A 88 -9.52 -1.69 -11.25
CA GLU A 88 -9.56 -3.08 -10.78
C GLU A 88 -10.90 -3.34 -10.09
N GLY A 89 -11.76 -4.19 -10.68
CA GLY A 89 -13.11 -4.49 -10.20
C GLY A 89 -14.11 -3.33 -10.28
N VAL A 90 -13.71 -2.20 -10.88
CA VAL A 90 -14.54 -1.00 -11.05
C VAL A 90 -14.03 -0.18 -12.23
N LYS A 91 -14.88 0.64 -12.82
CA LYS A 91 -14.42 1.63 -13.82
C LYS A 91 -13.41 2.61 -13.19
N LYS A 92 -12.28 2.83 -13.89
CA LYS A 92 -11.26 3.79 -13.48
C LYS A 92 -11.85 5.17 -13.18
N ASP A 93 -11.49 5.73 -12.00
CA ASP A 93 -11.97 7.04 -11.54
C ASP A 93 -10.91 7.66 -10.60
N GLU A 94 -9.97 8.40 -11.20
CA GLU A 94 -8.87 9.03 -10.46
C GLU A 94 -9.35 10.11 -9.46
N PRO A 95 -10.38 10.93 -9.77
CA PRO A 95 -10.96 11.84 -8.79
C PRO A 95 -11.50 11.15 -7.53
N LYS A 96 -12.13 9.96 -7.68
CA LYS A 96 -12.56 9.19 -6.52
C LYS A 96 -11.38 8.62 -5.74
N ALA A 97 -10.34 8.15 -6.43
CA ALA A 97 -9.11 7.70 -5.77
C ALA A 97 -8.50 8.82 -4.91
N ALA A 98 -8.42 10.05 -5.43
CA ALA A 98 -7.91 11.20 -4.69
C ALA A 98 -8.72 11.47 -3.40
N LYS A 99 -10.06 11.43 -3.48
CA LYS A 99 -10.93 11.61 -2.29
C LYS A 99 -10.72 10.51 -1.25
N LEU A 100 -10.51 9.27 -1.68
CA LEU A 100 -10.27 8.13 -0.80
C LEU A 100 -8.90 8.21 -0.14
N TYR A 101 -7.85 8.60 -0.87
CA TYR A 101 -6.54 8.86 -0.28
C TYR A 101 -6.56 10.04 0.69
N GLN A 102 -7.33 11.09 0.39
CA GLN A 102 -7.56 12.19 1.33
C GLN A 102 -8.22 11.68 2.62
N LYS A 103 -9.30 10.89 2.51
CA LYS A 103 -9.97 10.28 3.67
C LYS A 103 -9.01 9.43 4.52
N ALA A 104 -8.17 8.63 3.87
CA ALA A 104 -7.18 7.82 4.57
C ALA A 104 -6.09 8.67 5.25
N CYS A 105 -5.60 9.71 4.56
CA CYS A 105 -4.60 10.64 5.09
C CYS A 105 -5.15 11.42 6.29
N ASP A 106 -6.38 11.92 6.21
CA ASP A 106 -7.04 12.63 7.30
C ASP A 106 -7.31 11.71 8.50
N GLY A 107 -7.53 10.43 8.25
CA GLY A 107 -7.63 9.38 9.26
C GLY A 107 -6.28 8.93 9.85
N GLY A 108 -5.17 9.55 9.49
CA GLY A 108 -3.84 9.26 10.02
C GLY A 108 -3.10 8.11 9.34
N TYR A 109 -3.66 7.52 8.28
CA TYR A 109 -2.99 6.45 7.55
C TYR A 109 -1.99 7.04 6.53
N LEU A 110 -0.71 7.03 6.88
CA LEU A 110 0.35 7.75 6.16
C LEU A 110 0.50 7.35 4.69
N LEU A 111 0.25 6.09 4.35
CA LEU A 111 0.23 5.63 2.95
C LEU A 111 -0.83 6.38 2.11
N GLY A 112 -1.96 6.77 2.72
CA GLY A 112 -2.95 7.63 2.08
C GLY A 112 -2.38 9.01 1.75
N CYS A 113 -1.60 9.59 2.66
CA CYS A 113 -0.93 10.87 2.43
C CYS A 113 0.13 10.77 1.33
N ALA A 114 0.94 9.71 1.35
CA ALA A 114 1.96 9.46 0.33
C ALA A 114 1.34 9.35 -1.07
N ASN A 115 0.27 8.56 -1.20
CA ASN A 115 -0.46 8.40 -2.46
C ASN A 115 -1.16 9.69 -2.91
N LEU A 116 -1.78 10.43 -1.99
CA LEU A 116 -2.43 11.70 -2.30
C LEU A 116 -1.42 12.73 -2.81
N GLY A 117 -0.26 12.84 -2.18
CA GLY A 117 0.83 13.69 -2.62
C GLY A 117 1.26 13.37 -4.04
N SER A 118 1.39 12.06 -4.37
CA SER A 118 1.73 11.62 -5.72
C SER A 118 0.67 12.02 -6.75
N LEU A 119 -0.62 11.98 -6.39
CA LEU A 119 -1.66 12.44 -7.30
C LEU A 119 -1.55 13.96 -7.58
N TYR A 120 -1.26 14.77 -6.56
CA TYR A 120 -1.05 16.21 -6.76
C TYR A 120 0.23 16.52 -7.54
N GLU A 121 1.30 15.77 -7.32
CA GLU A 121 2.56 15.94 -8.07
C GLU A 121 2.37 15.63 -9.56
N GLN A 122 1.62 14.60 -9.88
CA GLN A 122 1.43 14.13 -11.26
C GLN A 122 0.21 14.78 -11.96
N GLY A 123 -0.79 15.21 -11.20
CA GLY A 123 -2.04 15.76 -11.73
C GLY A 123 -3.08 14.69 -12.06
N PHE A 124 -3.02 13.53 -11.42
CA PHE A 124 -3.98 12.45 -11.65
C PHE A 124 -5.24 12.62 -10.81
N GLY A 125 -6.36 12.84 -11.47
CA GLY A 125 -7.67 13.05 -10.82
C GLY A 125 -7.79 14.35 -10.03
N VAL A 126 -6.73 15.14 -9.96
CA VAL A 126 -6.64 16.46 -9.33
C VAL A 126 -5.81 17.41 -10.20
N LYS A 127 -5.97 18.71 -10.01
CA LYS A 127 -5.08 19.68 -10.66
C LYS A 127 -3.64 19.48 -10.13
N LYS A 128 -2.67 19.37 -11.05
CA LYS A 128 -1.25 19.27 -10.69
C LYS A 128 -0.83 20.42 -9.79
N ASP A 129 -0.23 20.08 -8.63
CA ASP A 129 0.21 21.05 -7.62
C ASP A 129 1.35 20.45 -6.78
N ALA A 130 2.59 20.66 -7.23
CA ALA A 130 3.78 20.19 -6.52
C ALA A 130 3.93 20.82 -5.13
N LYS A 131 3.49 22.08 -4.94
CA LYS A 131 3.53 22.73 -3.62
C LYS A 131 2.59 22.06 -2.63
N LYS A 132 1.39 21.67 -3.10
CA LYS A 132 0.42 20.93 -2.28
C LYS A 132 0.92 19.52 -1.97
N ALA A 133 1.50 18.83 -2.95
CA ALA A 133 2.16 17.53 -2.74
C ALA A 133 3.25 17.64 -1.65
N GLY A 134 4.13 18.63 -1.76
CA GLY A 134 5.19 18.87 -0.79
C GLY A 134 4.67 19.15 0.62
N LYS A 135 3.56 19.90 0.77
CA LYS A 135 2.92 20.13 2.08
C LYS A 135 2.38 18.85 2.70
N ILE A 136 1.74 17.99 1.89
CA ILE A 136 1.19 16.71 2.33
C ILE A 136 2.33 15.78 2.76
N TRP A 137 3.35 15.61 1.93
CA TRP A 137 4.48 14.75 2.23
C TRP A 137 5.31 15.25 3.41
N ARG A 138 5.41 16.57 3.62
CA ARG A 138 6.10 17.11 4.80
C ARG A 138 5.44 16.67 6.09
N LYS A 139 4.11 16.80 6.20
CA LYS A 139 3.37 16.31 7.38
C LYS A 139 3.53 14.81 7.61
N ALA A 140 3.48 14.01 6.54
CA ALA A 140 3.67 12.58 6.66
C ALA A 140 5.11 12.21 7.03
N CYS A 141 6.12 12.92 6.47
CA CYS A 141 7.52 12.75 6.84
C CYS A 141 7.79 13.13 8.31
N GLU A 142 7.16 14.17 8.84
CA GLU A 142 7.21 14.54 10.26
C GLU A 142 6.63 13.42 11.14
N ALA A 143 5.62 12.69 10.63
CA ALA A 143 5.08 11.49 11.26
C ALA A 143 5.91 10.21 10.98
N LYS A 144 7.16 10.36 10.50
CA LYS A 144 8.13 9.30 10.21
C LYS A 144 7.77 8.36 9.05
N ASP A 145 6.97 8.84 8.09
CA ASP A 145 6.74 8.09 6.84
C ASP A 145 7.95 8.25 5.90
N GLY A 146 8.75 7.18 5.79
CA GLY A 146 9.98 7.18 4.99
C GLY A 146 9.71 7.47 3.50
N MET A 147 8.61 6.94 2.94
CA MET A 147 8.24 7.17 1.54
C MET A 147 7.92 8.65 1.27
N SER A 148 7.18 9.30 2.17
CA SER A 148 6.88 10.73 2.06
C SER A 148 8.13 11.60 2.21
N CYS A 149 9.07 11.22 3.10
CA CYS A 149 10.36 11.89 3.21
C CYS A 149 11.15 11.77 1.89
N PHE A 150 11.19 10.59 1.30
CA PHE A 150 11.84 10.35 0.02
C PHE A 150 11.24 11.22 -1.09
N ASN A 151 9.92 11.18 -1.26
CA ASN A 151 9.23 11.97 -2.28
C ASN A 151 9.48 13.47 -2.11
N LEU A 152 9.52 13.95 -0.87
CA LEU A 152 9.83 15.35 -0.58
C LEU A 152 11.28 15.70 -0.93
N GLY A 153 12.23 14.81 -0.64
CA GLY A 153 13.63 14.95 -1.05
C GLY A 153 13.78 15.05 -2.57
N VAL A 154 13.06 14.20 -3.31
CA VAL A 154 13.01 14.23 -4.79
C VAL A 154 12.43 15.55 -5.30
N LEU A 155 11.37 16.09 -4.68
CA LEU A 155 10.82 17.40 -5.07
C LEU A 155 11.85 18.53 -4.95
N TYR A 156 12.61 18.57 -3.87
CA TYR A 156 13.66 19.57 -3.69
C TYR A 156 14.82 19.40 -4.68
N TYR A 157 15.22 18.16 -4.92
CA TYR A 157 16.30 17.87 -5.86
C TYR A 157 15.96 18.26 -7.30
N ASN A 158 14.72 18.03 -7.71
CA ASN A 158 14.23 18.31 -9.07
C ASN A 158 13.72 19.75 -9.26
N ALA A 159 13.94 20.66 -8.30
CA ALA A 159 13.48 22.04 -8.38
C ALA A 159 11.95 22.21 -8.55
N MET A 160 11.16 21.20 -8.19
CA MET A 160 9.70 21.24 -8.40
C MET A 160 8.97 22.20 -7.43
N LEU A 161 9.67 22.68 -6.39
CA LEU A 161 9.17 23.67 -5.43
C LEU A 161 9.71 25.10 -5.70
N GLY A 162 10.50 25.27 -6.75
CA GLY A 162 11.16 26.53 -7.10
C GLY A 162 12.58 26.25 -7.58
N GLU A 163 13.61 26.73 -6.85
CA GLU A 163 14.99 26.43 -7.14
C GLU A 163 15.41 25.07 -6.58
N LYS A 164 16.44 24.47 -7.20
CA LYS A 164 17.02 23.21 -6.74
C LYS A 164 17.70 23.44 -5.39
N ASP A 165 17.24 22.72 -4.39
CA ASP A 165 17.80 22.75 -3.03
C ASP A 165 18.36 21.37 -2.67
N VAL A 166 19.64 21.18 -2.97
CA VAL A 166 20.37 19.92 -2.72
C VAL A 166 20.51 19.65 -1.21
N THR A 167 20.63 20.70 -0.40
CA THR A 167 20.76 20.57 1.05
C THR A 167 19.48 20.03 1.68
N SER A 168 18.34 20.63 1.35
CA SER A 168 17.03 20.11 1.78
C SER A 168 16.76 18.72 1.22
N ALA A 169 17.06 18.48 -0.06
CA ALA A 169 16.92 17.16 -0.66
C ALA A 169 17.66 16.10 0.13
N LYS A 170 18.97 16.33 0.40
CA LYS A 170 19.80 15.40 1.19
C LYS A 170 19.21 15.15 2.59
N ASN A 171 18.82 16.21 3.30
CA ASN A 171 18.23 16.07 4.63
C ASN A 171 16.98 15.19 4.65
N TYR A 172 16.07 15.36 3.66
CA TYR A 172 14.87 14.54 3.59
C TYR A 172 15.17 13.11 3.15
N LEU A 173 16.16 12.87 2.28
CA LEU A 173 16.58 11.53 1.89
C LEU A 173 17.23 10.78 3.06
N GLN A 174 18.03 11.47 3.90
CA GLN A 174 18.56 10.91 5.15
C GLN A 174 17.46 10.48 6.11
N LYS A 175 16.42 11.32 6.28
CA LYS A 175 15.24 10.95 7.07
C LYS A 175 14.52 9.72 6.48
N ALA A 176 14.37 9.66 5.16
CA ALA A 176 13.76 8.52 4.49
C ALA A 176 14.53 7.23 4.79
N CYS A 177 15.87 7.27 4.67
CA CYS A 177 16.76 6.17 5.02
C CYS A 177 16.62 5.77 6.50
N ALA A 178 16.67 6.74 7.42
CA ALA A 178 16.52 6.51 8.85
C ALA A 178 15.15 5.93 9.24
N TYR A 179 14.11 6.20 8.45
CA TYR A 179 12.76 5.63 8.64
C TYR A 179 12.53 4.34 7.84
N GLY A 180 13.63 3.69 7.38
CA GLY A 180 13.59 2.38 6.74
C GLY A 180 13.24 2.37 5.26
N TRP A 181 13.20 3.54 4.59
CA TRP A 181 12.97 3.61 3.15
C TRP A 181 14.29 3.48 2.40
N LYS A 182 14.57 2.29 1.87
CA LYS A 182 15.86 1.95 1.25
C LYS A 182 16.25 2.89 0.11
N ASP A 183 15.29 3.25 -0.76
CA ASP A 183 15.57 4.16 -1.88
C ASP A 183 16.07 5.53 -1.41
N GLY A 184 15.74 5.93 -0.17
CA GLY A 184 16.27 7.13 0.47
C GLY A 184 17.77 7.05 0.73
N CYS A 185 18.25 5.89 1.18
CA CYS A 185 19.69 5.64 1.39
C CYS A 185 20.44 5.66 0.06
N ASP A 186 19.92 4.98 -0.93
CA ASP A 186 20.55 4.87 -2.26
C ASP A 186 20.61 6.25 -2.95
N ALA A 187 19.54 7.04 -2.85
CA ALA A 187 19.48 8.39 -3.42
C ALA A 187 20.41 9.38 -2.70
N GLU A 188 20.52 9.30 -1.37
CA GLU A 188 21.47 10.11 -0.60
C GLU A 188 22.91 9.85 -1.04
N GLU A 189 23.31 8.58 -1.11
CA GLU A 189 24.66 8.19 -1.55
C GLU A 189 24.95 8.68 -2.99
N ALA A 190 23.96 8.61 -3.88
CA ALA A 190 24.10 9.12 -5.23
C ALA A 190 24.33 10.63 -5.28
N ILE A 191 23.64 11.42 -4.45
CA ILE A 191 23.85 12.87 -4.35
C ILE A 191 25.24 13.17 -3.79
N GLU A 192 25.70 12.44 -2.76
CA GLU A 192 27.03 12.64 -2.20
C GLU A 192 28.15 12.40 -3.22
N LYS A 193 28.03 11.35 -4.02
CA LYS A 193 28.98 11.06 -5.11
C LYS A 193 28.99 12.14 -6.18
N ALA A 194 27.82 12.72 -6.50
CA ALA A 194 27.68 13.76 -7.50
C ALA A 194 28.28 15.12 -7.05
N VAL A 195 28.22 15.44 -5.76
CA VAL A 195 28.76 16.69 -5.19
C VAL A 195 30.28 16.65 -5.03
N LYS A 196 30.89 15.47 -4.90
CA LYS A 196 32.34 15.28 -4.74
C LYS A 196 33.11 15.29 -6.07
N ARG A 197 32.43 15.34 -7.21
CA ARG A 197 33.01 15.43 -8.56
C ARG A 197 33.03 16.86 -9.05
#